data_25b16782464f53b676bd802580a1316f
#
_entry.id   25b16782464f53b676bd802580a1316f
#
_cell.length_a   1.000
_cell.length_b   1.000
_cell.length_c   1.000
_cell.angle_alpha   90.00
_cell.angle_beta   90.00
_cell.angle_gamma   90.00
#
_symmetry.space_group_name_H-M   'P 1'
#
loop_
_entity.id
_entity.type
_entity.pdbx_description
1 polymer ?
#
loop_
_entity_poly.entity_id
_entity_poly.type
_entity_poly.pdbx_seq_one_letter_code
_entity_poly.pdbx_strand_id
1 'polypeptide(L)'
;MSILIVILIIYVAISLSFYFLQHLFFFRPEILPHDFKYQYSFPFEEKQFDLPDGGRINAIWFKVPNSLGVVYFLKGNSRSIKGWGKFAKDYVGKGYDFFMMDYRGFGKSRGHRSEQIIYSDAEYIYNWLST
;
A
#
# COMPACT_ATOMS: atom_id res chain seq x y z
N MET A 1 17.68 6.89 -44.83
CA MET A 1 17.89 6.36 -43.47
C MET A 1 17.83 4.83 -43.55
N SER A 2 18.80 4.14 -42.99
CA SER A 2 18.84 2.65 -43.02
C SER A 2 17.65 2.08 -42.23
N ILE A 3 17.06 0.99 -42.70
CA ILE A 3 15.98 0.26 -42.02
C ILE A 3 16.40 -0.13 -40.59
N LEU A 4 17.67 -0.48 -40.40
CA LEU A 4 18.21 -0.81 -39.07
C LEU A 4 18.15 0.38 -38.10
N ILE A 5 18.42 1.58 -38.58
CA ILE A 5 18.33 2.81 -37.76
C ILE A 5 16.88 3.07 -37.36
N VAL A 6 15.93 2.87 -38.25
CA VAL A 6 14.50 3.01 -37.95
C VAL A 6 14.05 2.03 -36.86
N ILE A 7 14.44 0.75 -37.01
CA ILE A 7 14.12 -0.28 -36.02
C ILE A 7 14.71 0.08 -34.65
N LEU A 8 15.98 0.53 -34.62
CA LEU A 8 16.63 0.93 -33.36
C LEU A 8 15.91 2.12 -32.70
N ILE A 9 15.50 3.12 -33.47
CA ILE A 9 14.75 4.27 -32.94
C ILE A 9 13.42 3.82 -32.33
N ILE A 10 12.69 2.96 -33.05
CA ILE A 10 11.40 2.43 -32.55
C ILE A 10 11.61 1.63 -31.25
N TYR A 11 12.62 0.76 -31.20
CA TYR A 11 12.95 -0.01 -30.01
C TYR A 11 13.26 0.89 -28.80
N VAL A 12 14.10 1.90 -29.00
CA VAL A 12 14.45 2.85 -27.94
C VAL A 12 13.22 3.63 -27.46
N ALA A 13 12.39 4.11 -28.40
CA ALA A 13 11.16 4.85 -28.07
C ALA A 13 10.18 3.99 -27.26
N ILE A 14 9.97 2.74 -27.64
CA ILE A 14 9.11 1.79 -26.91
C ILE A 14 9.70 1.53 -25.50
N SER A 15 11.00 1.26 -25.41
CA SER A 15 11.66 0.97 -24.12
C SER A 15 11.58 2.16 -23.18
N LEU A 16 11.79 3.38 -23.65
CA LEU A 16 11.63 4.60 -22.85
C LEU A 16 10.19 4.81 -22.42
N SER A 17 9.23 4.56 -23.31
CA SER A 17 7.80 4.67 -22.99
C SER A 17 7.42 3.68 -21.88
N PHE A 18 7.85 2.45 -21.96
CA PHE A 18 7.63 1.47 -20.88
C PHE A 18 8.29 1.89 -19.58
N TYR A 19 9.53 2.37 -19.63
CA TYR A 19 10.23 2.82 -18.43
C TYR A 19 9.50 3.95 -17.70
N PHE A 20 9.02 4.97 -18.43
CA PHE A 20 8.32 6.11 -17.83
C PHE A 20 6.86 5.81 -17.45
N LEU A 21 6.19 4.92 -18.17
CA LEU A 21 4.77 4.62 -17.98
C LEU A 21 4.52 3.35 -17.16
N GLN A 22 5.56 2.62 -16.76
CA GLN A 22 5.42 1.35 -16.05
C GLN A 22 4.56 1.45 -14.78
N HIS A 23 4.62 2.58 -14.06
CA HIS A 23 3.85 2.79 -12.85
C HIS A 23 2.33 2.75 -13.10
N LEU A 24 1.86 3.10 -14.31
CA LEU A 24 0.44 3.02 -14.68
C LEU A 24 -0.04 1.56 -14.83
N PHE A 25 0.87 0.65 -15.17
CA PHE A 25 0.56 -0.76 -15.31
C PHE A 25 0.68 -1.53 -14.00
N PHE A 26 1.69 -1.20 -13.18
CA PHE A 26 1.98 -1.95 -11.95
C PHE A 26 1.09 -1.53 -10.78
N PHE A 27 0.71 -0.26 -10.69
CA PHE A 27 -0.12 0.22 -9.59
C PHE A 27 -1.55 0.45 -10.06
N ARG A 28 -2.49 -0.22 -9.39
CA ARG A 28 -3.94 -0.12 -9.67
C ARG A 28 -4.67 0.32 -8.40
N PRO A 29 -4.49 1.58 -7.95
CA PRO A 29 -5.07 2.05 -6.72
C PRO A 29 -6.59 2.19 -6.83
N GLU A 30 -7.27 1.85 -5.75
CA GLU A 30 -8.63 2.29 -5.45
C GLU A 30 -8.51 3.49 -4.50
N ILE A 31 -9.01 4.63 -4.91
CA ILE A 31 -8.99 5.85 -4.08
C ILE A 31 -10.30 5.93 -3.33
N LEU A 32 -10.24 6.09 -2.01
CA LEU A 32 -11.37 6.25 -1.14
C LEU A 32 -11.47 7.72 -0.64
N PRO A 33 -12.69 8.25 -0.48
CA PRO A 33 -12.87 9.55 0.14
C PRO A 33 -12.44 9.51 1.61
N HIS A 34 -12.06 10.65 2.16
CA HIS A 34 -11.53 10.74 3.53
C HIS A 34 -12.55 10.27 4.59
N ASP A 35 -13.83 10.50 4.33
CA ASP A 35 -14.95 10.14 5.21
C ASP A 35 -15.47 8.70 5.00
N PHE A 36 -14.82 7.92 4.13
CA PHE A 36 -15.18 6.53 3.91
C PHE A 36 -15.15 5.73 5.22
N LYS A 37 -16.20 4.96 5.48
CA LYS A 37 -16.31 4.11 6.67
C LYS A 37 -16.03 2.66 6.31
N TYR A 38 -14.96 2.11 6.88
CA TYR A 38 -14.64 0.70 6.72
C TYR A 38 -15.65 -0.18 7.43
N GLN A 39 -15.89 -1.36 6.85
CA GLN A 39 -16.77 -2.39 7.44
C GLN A 39 -16.05 -3.73 7.32
N TYR A 40 -15.76 -4.32 8.47
CA TYR A 40 -15.13 -5.63 8.58
C TYR A 40 -15.86 -6.49 9.59
N SER A 41 -15.70 -7.82 9.48
CA SER A 41 -16.37 -8.78 10.37
C SER A 41 -15.80 -8.81 11.79
N PHE A 42 -14.62 -8.24 12.03
CA PHE A 42 -13.95 -8.19 13.32
C PHE A 42 -13.81 -6.75 13.80
N PRO A 43 -13.76 -6.53 15.13
CA PRO A 43 -13.45 -5.22 15.69
C PRO A 43 -12.09 -4.72 15.19
N PHE A 44 -12.00 -3.45 14.88
CA PHE A 44 -10.81 -2.82 14.36
C PHE A 44 -10.68 -1.37 14.82
N GLU A 45 -9.47 -0.87 14.77
CA GLU A 45 -9.14 0.55 14.93
C GLU A 45 -8.60 1.10 13.61
N GLU A 46 -9.11 2.24 13.17
CA GLU A 46 -8.53 2.99 12.07
C GLU A 46 -7.41 3.89 12.60
N LYS A 47 -6.23 3.84 11.99
CA LYS A 47 -5.08 4.66 12.33
C LYS A 47 -4.70 5.54 11.16
N GLN A 48 -4.31 6.77 11.45
CA GLN A 48 -3.78 7.70 10.48
C GLN A 48 -2.41 8.20 10.95
N PHE A 49 -1.45 8.18 10.06
CA PHE A 49 -0.09 8.68 10.30
C PHE A 49 0.16 9.85 9.36
N ASP A 50 0.40 11.01 9.93
CA ASP A 50 0.88 12.16 9.19
C ASP A 50 2.41 12.15 9.24
N LEU A 51 3.04 12.05 8.06
CA LEU A 51 4.47 11.85 7.92
C LEU A 51 5.21 13.20 7.79
N PRO A 52 6.50 13.27 8.16
CA PRO A 52 7.25 14.54 8.18
C PRO A 52 7.31 15.27 6.84
N ASP A 53 7.24 14.54 5.73
CA ASP A 53 7.24 15.08 4.37
C ASP A 53 5.86 15.52 3.86
N GLY A 54 4.84 15.49 4.71
CA GLY A 54 3.45 15.83 4.38
C GLY A 54 2.62 14.69 3.83
N GLY A 55 3.20 13.51 3.67
CA GLY A 55 2.47 12.31 3.29
C GLY A 55 1.56 11.82 4.43
N ARG A 56 0.55 11.06 4.06
CA ARG A 56 -0.42 10.49 5.00
C ARG A 56 -0.64 9.02 4.71
N ILE A 57 -0.49 8.19 5.74
CA ILE A 57 -0.77 6.76 5.69
C ILE A 57 -2.02 6.45 6.51
N ASN A 58 -2.96 5.76 5.89
CA ASN A 58 -4.14 5.21 6.56
C ASN A 58 -3.96 3.71 6.76
N ALA A 59 -4.28 3.23 7.94
CA ALA A 59 -4.10 1.84 8.33
C ALA A 59 -5.28 1.33 9.15
N ILE A 60 -5.43 0.03 9.21
CA ILE A 60 -6.42 -0.68 10.01
C ILE A 60 -5.70 -1.67 10.91
N TRP A 61 -6.06 -1.67 12.19
CA TRP A 61 -5.54 -2.58 13.20
C TRP A 61 -6.66 -3.41 13.81
N PHE A 62 -6.64 -4.69 13.54
CA PHE A 62 -7.48 -5.68 14.23
C PHE A 62 -6.74 -6.16 15.47
N LYS A 63 -7.26 -5.86 16.65
CA LYS A 63 -6.68 -6.25 17.93
C LYS A 63 -7.42 -7.43 18.53
N VAL A 64 -6.69 -8.32 19.16
CA VAL A 64 -7.26 -9.45 19.89
C VAL A 64 -6.86 -9.39 21.37
N PRO A 65 -7.71 -9.88 22.29
CA PRO A 65 -7.33 -10.00 23.70
C PRO A 65 -6.11 -10.93 23.86
N ASN A 66 -5.15 -10.52 24.70
CA ASN A 66 -3.94 -11.31 24.98
C ASN A 66 -3.19 -11.73 23.69
N SER A 67 -3.02 -10.79 22.78
CA SER A 67 -2.37 -11.02 21.50
C SER A 67 -1.00 -11.69 21.65
N LEU A 68 -0.73 -12.69 20.83
CA LEU A 68 0.56 -13.37 20.73
C LEU A 68 1.61 -12.55 19.98
N GLY A 69 1.19 -11.52 19.26
CA GLY A 69 2.02 -10.64 18.48
C GLY A 69 1.24 -9.96 17.37
N VAL A 70 1.90 -9.14 16.59
CA VAL A 70 1.28 -8.38 15.50
C VAL A 70 1.76 -8.91 14.15
N VAL A 71 0.82 -9.31 13.31
CA VAL A 71 1.09 -9.58 11.89
C VAL A 71 0.99 -8.26 11.13
N TYR A 72 2.14 -7.77 10.68
CA TYR A 72 2.22 -6.59 9.83
C TYR A 72 2.08 -7.00 8.37
N PHE A 73 0.91 -6.82 7.81
CA PHE A 73 0.57 -7.26 6.47
C PHE A 73 0.78 -6.14 5.45
N LEU A 74 1.74 -6.32 4.57
CA LEU A 74 1.98 -5.44 3.43
C LEU A 74 1.21 -5.98 2.22
N LYS A 75 0.17 -5.27 1.84
CA LYS A 75 -0.71 -5.67 0.74
C LYS A 75 -0.01 -5.61 -0.62
N GLY A 76 -0.60 -6.22 -1.64
CA GLY A 76 -0.17 -6.08 -3.02
C GLY A 76 -0.41 -4.68 -3.61
N ASN A 77 -0.08 -4.53 -4.88
CA ASN A 77 -0.07 -3.25 -5.60
C ASN A 77 -1.43 -2.83 -6.19
N SER A 78 -2.52 -3.40 -5.73
CA SER A 78 -3.85 -3.11 -6.26
C SER A 78 -4.85 -2.74 -5.17
N ARG A 79 -5.89 -1.99 -5.56
CA ARG A 79 -7.05 -1.61 -4.73
C ARG A 79 -6.66 -0.87 -3.44
N SER A 80 -7.38 -1.12 -2.36
CA SER A 80 -7.18 -0.53 -1.03
C SER A 80 -7.34 -1.59 0.06
N ILE A 81 -6.95 -1.26 1.29
CA ILE A 81 -7.14 -2.14 2.46
C ILE A 81 -8.61 -2.50 2.70
N LYS A 82 -9.55 -1.75 2.14
CA LYS A 82 -10.98 -2.09 2.16
C LYS A 82 -11.23 -3.55 1.75
N GLY A 83 -10.62 -4.01 0.65
CA GLY A 83 -10.77 -5.39 0.16
C GLY A 83 -9.79 -6.39 0.78
N TRP A 84 -8.62 -5.94 1.23
CA TRP A 84 -7.59 -6.81 1.79
C TRP A 84 -7.87 -7.26 3.24
N GLY A 85 -8.76 -6.55 3.96
CA GLY A 85 -9.14 -6.90 5.33
C GLY A 85 -9.73 -8.29 5.50
N LYS A 86 -10.17 -8.93 4.43
CA LYS A 86 -10.65 -10.33 4.46
C LYS A 86 -9.59 -11.33 4.97
N PHE A 87 -8.31 -11.01 4.84
CA PHE A 87 -7.22 -11.85 5.32
C PHE A 87 -7.03 -11.80 6.84
N ALA A 88 -7.62 -10.81 7.53
CA ALA A 88 -7.52 -10.69 8.98
C ALA A 88 -8.01 -11.95 9.72
N LYS A 89 -9.06 -12.61 9.20
CA LYS A 89 -9.63 -13.84 9.79
C LYS A 89 -8.61 -14.95 9.99
N ASP A 90 -7.63 -15.04 9.08
CA ASP A 90 -6.63 -16.12 9.10
C ASP A 90 -5.63 -15.97 10.26
N TYR A 91 -5.54 -14.79 10.86
CA TYR A 91 -4.62 -14.44 11.94
C TYR A 91 -5.33 -14.13 13.25
N VAL A 92 -6.40 -13.35 13.21
CA VAL A 92 -7.21 -12.97 14.39
C VAL A 92 -7.75 -14.20 15.09
N GLY A 93 -8.25 -15.19 14.34
CA GLY A 93 -8.73 -16.46 14.90
C GLY A 93 -7.65 -17.33 15.55
N LYS A 94 -6.35 -17.01 15.30
CA LYS A 94 -5.20 -17.69 15.89
C LYS A 94 -4.55 -16.92 17.04
N GLY A 95 -5.15 -15.82 17.47
CA GLY A 95 -4.67 -15.03 18.60
C GLY A 95 -3.62 -13.97 18.25
N TYR A 96 -3.51 -13.58 16.97
CA TYR A 96 -2.61 -12.51 16.55
C TYR A 96 -3.38 -11.25 16.19
N ASP A 97 -2.84 -10.12 16.56
CA ASP A 97 -3.24 -8.85 15.95
C ASP A 97 -2.92 -8.85 14.47
N PHE A 98 -3.75 -8.17 13.68
CA PHE A 98 -3.50 -8.01 12.26
C PHE A 98 -3.51 -6.52 11.91
N PHE A 99 -2.39 -6.04 11.38
CA PHE A 99 -2.21 -4.64 11.00
C PHE A 99 -1.90 -4.54 9.51
N MET A 100 -2.62 -3.69 8.81
CA MET A 100 -2.40 -3.42 7.40
C MET A 100 -2.53 -1.92 7.10
N MET A 101 -1.78 -1.46 6.11
CA MET A 101 -1.80 -0.07 5.67
C MET A 101 -2.00 0.05 4.17
N ASP A 102 -2.51 1.19 3.73
CA ASP A 102 -2.49 1.59 2.34
C ASP A 102 -1.23 2.41 2.03
N TYR A 103 -0.57 2.11 0.92
CA TYR A 103 0.50 2.95 0.41
C TYR A 103 -0.05 4.29 -0.06
N ARG A 104 0.79 5.33 -0.10
CA ARG A 104 0.37 6.65 -0.60
C ARG A 104 -0.30 6.54 -1.97
N GLY A 105 -1.43 7.20 -2.15
CA GLY A 105 -2.25 7.13 -3.35
C GLY A 105 -3.19 5.93 -3.44
N PHE A 106 -3.23 5.07 -2.41
CA PHE A 106 -4.21 3.99 -2.27
C PHE A 106 -5.17 4.30 -1.12
N GLY A 107 -6.43 3.91 -1.25
CA GLY A 107 -7.46 4.10 -0.24
C GLY A 107 -7.55 5.54 0.23
N LYS A 108 -7.40 5.76 1.53
CA LYS A 108 -7.35 7.11 2.13
C LYS A 108 -5.94 7.68 2.27
N SER A 109 -4.90 6.90 1.97
CA SER A 109 -3.51 7.36 2.02
C SER A 109 -3.23 8.36 0.90
N ARG A 110 -2.44 9.40 1.19
CA ARG A 110 -2.16 10.51 0.27
C ARG A 110 -0.68 10.88 0.29
N GLY A 111 -0.23 11.44 -0.81
CA GLY A 111 1.13 11.95 -0.96
C GLY A 111 1.85 11.38 -2.17
N HIS A 112 3.03 11.91 -2.43
CA HIS A 112 3.90 11.42 -3.50
C HIS A 112 4.36 10.00 -3.21
N ARG A 113 4.38 9.15 -4.23
CA ARG A 113 4.77 7.75 -4.18
C ARG A 113 5.96 7.49 -5.07
N SER A 114 6.97 6.86 -4.52
CA SER A 114 8.10 6.25 -5.23
C SER A 114 8.47 4.95 -4.53
N GLU A 115 9.32 4.15 -5.14
CA GLU A 115 9.80 2.92 -4.52
C GLU A 115 10.46 3.21 -3.15
N GLN A 116 11.35 4.18 -3.09
CA GLN A 116 12.02 4.58 -1.86
C GLN A 116 11.05 5.05 -0.78
N ILE A 117 10.01 5.80 -1.17
CA ILE A 117 8.98 6.27 -0.23
C ILE A 117 8.15 5.12 0.30
N ILE A 118 7.78 4.15 -0.54
CA ILE A 118 7.05 2.95 -0.08
C ILE A 118 7.87 2.20 0.97
N TYR A 119 9.17 2.01 0.75
CA TYR A 119 10.05 1.36 1.73
C TYR A 119 10.18 2.17 3.02
N SER A 120 10.43 3.46 2.93
CA SER A 120 10.58 4.32 4.12
C SER A 120 9.29 4.41 4.93
N ASP A 121 8.15 4.49 4.28
CA ASP A 121 6.84 4.48 4.97
C ASP A 121 6.60 3.14 5.67
N ALA A 122 6.90 2.03 5.00
CA ALA A 122 6.75 0.70 5.59
C ALA A 122 7.68 0.52 6.80
N GLU A 123 8.91 0.99 6.74
CA GLU A 123 9.86 0.96 7.85
C GLU A 123 9.42 1.88 9.00
N TYR A 124 8.92 3.07 8.70
CA TYR A 124 8.38 3.98 9.71
C TYR A 124 7.27 3.31 10.52
N ILE A 125 6.31 2.69 9.85
CA ILE A 125 5.20 1.98 10.50
C ILE A 125 5.70 0.75 11.27
N TYR A 126 6.65 0.00 10.71
CA TYR A 126 7.27 -1.14 11.42
C TYR A 126 7.91 -0.70 12.73
N ASN A 127 8.69 0.38 12.71
CA ASN A 127 9.33 0.91 13.91
C ASN A 127 8.28 1.35 14.95
N TRP A 128 7.21 1.99 14.52
CA TRP A 128 6.09 2.37 15.39
C TRP A 128 5.41 1.15 16.01
N LEU A 129 5.16 0.09 15.24
CA LEU A 129 4.57 -1.15 15.74
C LEU A 129 5.47 -1.91 16.73
N SER A 130 6.80 -1.73 16.62
CA SER A 130 7.81 -2.41 17.42
C SER A 130 8.07 -1.75 18.78
N THR A 131 7.53 -0.55 18.99
CA THR A 131 7.59 0.15 20.29
C THR A 131 6.42 -0.21 21.16
#